data_2dce10f0090498cfb06a2dd00540c6b0
#
_entry.id   2dce10f0090498cfb06a2dd00540c6b0
#
_cell.length_a   1.000
_cell.length_b   1.000
_cell.length_c   1.000
_cell.angle_alpha   90.00
_cell.angle_beta   90.00
_cell.angle_gamma   90.00
#
_symmetry.space_group_name_H-M   'P 1'
#
loop_
_entity.id
_entity.type
_entity.pdbx_description
1 polymer ?
#
loop_
_entity_poly.entity_id
_entity_poly.type
_entity_poly.pdbx_seq_one_letter_code
_entity_poly.pdbx_strand_id
1 'polypeptide(L)'
;MAKLKRFISNEKNAKVFDAVEDSLRGLAREIKASNKVKDELARGKNQGEIYKWNMQWRPDNKIFLYYKGVSLRVKLNAASKKDCFRLEVSESIKKRAEENGERFFENSYSLAEMNQTVIAAMKWFEAEISNFKGPARQKERREEQAIAGALETNMDFLIIDMEVVVGGLKEKPEGDLLASAKNGNGSYSFVPIELKIAGQDCSTARMQVDKFAEIIAKESKRFKENYQEVYAQKRAVGIIDDGPKEIEITGLGEYALVVILNENGIYSSKHVMGEFAPIKELHITREDFISLKWLAK
;
A
#
# COMPACT_ATOMS: atom_id res chain seq x y z
N MET A 1 2.58 8.18 -22.97
CA MET A 1 2.39 6.84 -22.39
C MET A 1 2.42 6.93 -20.88
N ALA A 2 1.42 6.38 -20.21
CA ALA A 2 1.40 6.31 -18.75
C ALA A 2 2.59 5.50 -18.21
N LYS A 3 3.20 5.97 -17.11
CA LYS A 3 4.28 5.23 -16.43
C LYS A 3 3.70 4.58 -15.19
N LEU A 4 3.46 3.28 -15.27
CA LEU A 4 3.03 2.46 -14.16
C LEU A 4 4.01 1.30 -14.04
N LYS A 5 4.97 1.38 -13.14
CA LYS A 5 5.92 0.29 -12.88
C LYS A 5 6.13 0.21 -11.38
N ARG A 6 5.39 -0.68 -10.74
CA ARG A 6 5.30 -0.84 -9.29
C ARG A 6 6.05 -2.05 -8.76
N PHE A 7 6.69 -2.82 -9.62
CA PHE A 7 7.47 -3.99 -9.24
C PHE A 7 8.97 -3.72 -9.35
N ILE A 8 9.74 -4.50 -8.61
CA ILE A 8 11.21 -4.41 -8.65
C ILE A 8 11.67 -5.10 -9.93
N SER A 9 12.04 -4.31 -10.91
CA SER A 9 12.64 -4.84 -12.13
C SER A 9 13.59 -3.83 -12.74
N ASN A 10 14.53 -4.33 -13.51
CA ASN A 10 15.30 -3.53 -14.42
C ASN A 10 15.12 -4.10 -15.83
N GLU A 11 14.66 -3.29 -16.79
CA GLU A 11 14.55 -3.72 -18.19
C GLU A 11 15.88 -4.22 -18.77
N LYS A 12 16.99 -3.78 -18.18
CA LYS A 12 18.36 -4.22 -18.52
C LYS A 12 18.88 -5.34 -17.61
N ASN A 13 18.24 -5.62 -16.47
CA ASN A 13 18.67 -6.61 -15.49
C ASN A 13 17.47 -7.19 -14.74
N ALA A 14 16.90 -8.26 -15.26
CA ALA A 14 15.89 -9.07 -14.55
C ALA A 14 16.38 -9.58 -13.17
N LYS A 15 17.69 -9.53 -12.95
CA LYS A 15 18.38 -10.02 -11.76
C LYS A 15 18.29 -9.12 -10.51
N VAL A 16 17.66 -7.93 -10.58
CA VAL A 16 17.60 -7.06 -9.40
C VAL A 16 16.71 -7.64 -8.32
N PHE A 17 15.56 -8.19 -8.71
CA PHE A 17 14.66 -8.82 -7.75
C PHE A 17 15.33 -10.07 -7.14
N ASP A 18 15.92 -10.93 -7.95
CA ASP A 18 16.60 -12.15 -7.50
C ASP A 18 17.73 -11.81 -6.50
N ALA A 19 18.49 -10.73 -6.77
CA ALA A 19 19.57 -10.30 -5.88
C ALA A 19 19.11 -9.79 -4.53
N VAL A 20 17.85 -9.32 -4.42
CA VAL A 20 17.30 -8.75 -3.17
C VAL A 20 16.21 -9.62 -2.56
N GLU A 21 15.75 -10.67 -3.23
CA GLU A 21 14.60 -11.49 -2.81
C GLU A 21 14.79 -12.03 -1.39
N ASP A 22 15.95 -12.61 -1.10
CA ASP A 22 16.21 -13.17 0.24
C ASP A 22 16.24 -12.09 1.33
N SER A 23 16.81 -10.92 1.03
CA SER A 23 16.78 -9.78 1.94
C SER A 23 15.37 -9.25 2.16
N LEU A 24 14.57 -9.17 1.10
CA LEU A 24 13.17 -8.76 1.19
C LEU A 24 12.31 -9.79 1.94
N ARG A 25 12.58 -11.07 1.75
CA ARG A 25 11.93 -12.16 2.50
C ARG A 25 12.24 -12.07 3.99
N GLY A 26 13.49 -11.78 4.33
CA GLY A 26 13.90 -11.51 5.71
C GLY A 26 13.15 -10.31 6.30
N LEU A 27 13.11 -9.18 5.58
CA LEU A 27 12.41 -7.98 5.99
C LEU A 27 10.90 -8.21 6.15
N ALA A 28 10.26 -8.89 5.21
CA ALA A 28 8.83 -9.23 5.28
C ALA A 28 8.51 -10.07 6.53
N ARG A 29 9.39 -11.02 6.88
CA ARG A 29 9.28 -11.86 8.07
C ARG A 29 9.34 -11.04 9.35
N GLU A 30 10.27 -10.10 9.45
CA GLU A 30 10.39 -9.19 10.59
C GLU A 30 9.19 -8.25 10.72
N ILE A 31 8.69 -7.72 9.61
CA ILE A 31 7.46 -6.90 9.59
C ILE A 31 6.28 -7.70 10.14
N LYS A 32 6.10 -8.94 9.68
CA LYS A 32 5.02 -9.81 10.17
C LYS A 32 5.15 -10.13 11.65
N ALA A 33 6.36 -10.43 12.11
CA ALA A 33 6.62 -10.69 13.52
C ALA A 33 6.30 -9.46 14.38
N SER A 34 6.74 -8.27 13.97
CA SER A 34 6.40 -7.00 14.62
C SER A 34 4.89 -6.74 14.64
N ASN A 35 4.21 -6.94 13.51
CA ASN A 35 2.77 -6.74 13.41
C ASN A 35 1.97 -7.74 14.27
N LYS A 36 2.41 -9.00 14.37
CA LYS A 36 1.80 -10.01 15.23
C LYS A 36 1.88 -9.62 16.71
N VAL A 37 3.02 -9.15 17.18
CA VAL A 37 3.17 -8.65 18.56
C VAL A 37 2.20 -7.49 18.81
N LYS A 38 2.05 -6.58 17.84
CA LYS A 38 1.11 -5.46 17.93
C LYS A 38 -0.35 -5.92 18.01
N ASP A 39 -0.73 -6.96 17.26
CA ASP A 39 -2.07 -7.54 17.34
C ASP A 39 -2.35 -8.20 18.71
N GLU A 40 -1.37 -8.88 19.28
CA GLU A 40 -1.47 -9.47 20.61
C GLU A 40 -1.62 -8.41 21.69
N LEU A 41 -0.88 -7.32 21.59
CA LEU A 41 -1.00 -6.15 22.50
C LEU A 41 -2.36 -5.46 22.36
N ALA A 42 -2.93 -5.39 21.15
CA ALA A 42 -4.25 -4.81 20.90
C ALA A 42 -5.36 -5.60 21.59
N ARG A 43 -5.27 -6.93 21.59
CA ARG A 43 -6.27 -7.82 22.21
C ARG A 43 -6.28 -7.75 23.74
N GLY A 44 -5.19 -7.34 24.36
CA GLY A 44 -5.01 -7.37 25.81
C GLY A 44 -5.38 -6.11 26.56
N LYS A 45 -5.67 -4.99 25.89
CA LYS A 45 -5.88 -3.70 26.57
C LYS A 45 -6.84 -2.82 25.77
N ASN A 46 -7.71 -2.08 26.46
CA ASN A 46 -8.42 -0.90 25.94
C ASN A 46 -7.43 0.23 25.58
N GLN A 47 -6.42 -0.06 24.79
CA GLN A 47 -5.39 0.89 24.39
C GLN A 47 -5.57 1.31 22.95
N GLY A 48 -5.35 2.61 22.71
CA GLY A 48 -5.53 3.32 21.47
C GLY A 48 -4.95 2.61 20.24
N GLU A 49 -5.25 3.15 19.08
CA GLU A 49 -4.91 2.58 17.76
C GLU A 49 -3.49 2.03 17.69
N ILE A 50 -3.38 0.74 17.42
CA ILE A 50 -2.10 0.07 17.19
C ILE A 50 -1.82 0.06 15.70
N TYR A 51 -0.79 0.77 15.31
CA TYR A 51 -0.37 0.86 13.92
C TYR A 51 0.56 -0.29 13.55
N LYS A 52 0.33 -0.85 12.35
CA LYS A 52 1.14 -1.90 11.76
C LYS A 52 2.02 -1.34 10.65
N TRP A 53 3.13 -2.01 10.40
CA TRP A 53 3.91 -1.77 9.20
C TRP A 53 3.21 -2.36 7.98
N ASN A 54 3.21 -1.59 6.88
CA ASN A 54 2.77 -2.04 5.57
C ASN A 54 3.89 -1.82 4.55
N MET A 55 4.17 -2.81 3.70
CA MET A 55 5.26 -2.80 2.74
C MET A 55 4.71 -2.77 1.32
N GLN A 56 5.04 -1.72 0.58
CA GLN A 56 4.54 -1.49 -0.78
C GLN A 56 5.68 -1.27 -1.76
N TRP A 57 5.54 -1.84 -2.97
CA TRP A 57 6.43 -1.58 -4.09
C TRP A 57 6.11 -0.23 -4.72
N ARG A 58 7.14 0.48 -5.14
CA ARG A 58 7.01 1.81 -5.76
C ARG A 58 7.88 1.90 -7.01
N PRO A 59 7.55 2.82 -7.96
CA PRO A 59 8.40 3.05 -9.14
C PRO A 59 9.86 3.27 -8.78
N ASP A 60 10.75 3.02 -9.74
CA ASP A 60 12.19 3.23 -9.62
C ASP A 60 12.86 2.35 -8.57
N ASN A 61 12.40 1.09 -8.43
CA ASN A 61 12.95 0.11 -7.49
C ASN A 61 12.95 0.63 -6.04
N LYS A 62 11.86 1.23 -5.64
CA LYS A 62 11.65 1.69 -4.26
C LYS A 62 10.67 0.78 -3.53
N ILE A 63 10.93 0.61 -2.25
CA ILE A 63 10.05 -0.05 -1.31
C ILE A 63 9.68 0.98 -0.25
N PHE A 64 8.40 1.18 -0.05
CA PHE A 64 7.89 2.05 1.00
C PHE A 64 7.40 1.18 2.16
N LEU A 65 7.93 1.47 3.32
CA LEU A 65 7.50 0.91 4.59
C LEU A 65 6.67 1.97 5.30
N TYR A 66 5.37 1.76 5.31
CA TYR A 66 4.43 2.70 5.90
C TYR A 66 4.18 2.38 7.37
N TYR A 67 4.17 3.41 8.20
CA TYR A 67 3.82 3.32 9.61
C TYR A 67 3.17 4.63 10.08
N LYS A 68 1.97 4.55 10.64
CA LYS A 68 1.24 5.69 11.23
C LYS A 68 1.13 6.92 10.29
N GLY A 69 0.83 6.71 9.03
CA GLY A 69 0.65 7.78 8.03
C GLY A 69 1.94 8.34 7.42
N VAL A 70 3.10 7.77 7.76
CA VAL A 70 4.41 8.19 7.29
C VAL A 70 5.13 7.04 6.61
N SER A 71 6.12 7.31 5.76
CA SER A 71 6.88 6.28 5.07
C SER A 71 8.38 6.36 5.32
N LEU A 72 8.96 5.23 5.64
CA LEU A 72 10.39 4.95 5.49
C LEU A 72 10.57 4.31 4.11
N ARG A 73 11.50 4.81 3.31
CA ARG A 73 11.69 4.41 1.92
C ARG A 73 13.03 3.70 1.76
N VAL A 74 13.02 2.54 1.13
CA VAL A 74 14.22 1.81 0.72
C VAL A 74 14.38 1.97 -0.78
N LYS A 75 15.44 2.64 -1.23
CA LYS A 75 15.74 2.82 -2.64
C LYS A 75 16.87 1.89 -3.05
N LEU A 76 16.58 0.95 -3.93
CA LEU A 76 17.54 0.01 -4.48
C LEU A 76 18.29 0.66 -5.66
N ASN A 77 19.62 0.68 -5.62
CA ASN A 77 20.47 1.19 -6.68
C ASN A 77 21.06 0.02 -7.47
N ALA A 78 20.33 -0.41 -8.51
CA ALA A 78 20.72 -1.53 -9.36
C ALA A 78 21.66 -1.14 -10.53
N ALA A 79 21.90 0.14 -10.74
CA ALA A 79 22.69 0.64 -11.87
C ALA A 79 24.17 0.88 -11.55
N SER A 80 24.56 0.79 -10.31
CA SER A 80 25.98 0.94 -9.92
C SER A 80 26.67 -0.42 -9.91
N LYS A 81 27.98 -0.43 -10.19
CA LYS A 81 28.82 -1.65 -10.08
C LYS A 81 28.87 -2.25 -8.66
N LYS A 82 28.19 -1.61 -7.69
CA LYS A 82 28.00 -2.08 -6.33
C LYS A 82 26.50 -2.16 -6.08
N ASP A 83 25.99 -3.36 -5.87
CA ASP A 83 24.63 -3.58 -5.41
C ASP A 83 24.46 -2.94 -4.03
N CYS A 84 23.76 -1.83 -3.98
CA CYS A 84 23.58 -1.05 -2.78
C CYS A 84 22.14 -0.52 -2.65
N PHE A 85 21.76 -0.13 -1.45
CA PHE A 85 20.52 0.58 -1.18
C PHE A 85 20.80 1.81 -0.33
N ARG A 86 19.82 2.69 -0.27
CA ARG A 86 19.78 3.81 0.68
C ARG A 86 18.40 3.96 1.30
N LEU A 87 18.37 4.55 2.48
CA LEU A 87 17.14 4.88 3.17
C LEU A 87 16.80 6.35 2.92
N GLU A 88 15.51 6.61 2.69
CA GLU A 88 14.97 7.95 2.48
C GLU A 88 13.74 8.16 3.38
N VAL A 89 13.59 9.35 3.91
CA VAL A 89 12.42 9.80 4.67
C VAL A 89 12.08 11.24 4.28
N SER A 90 11.02 11.82 4.85
CA SER A 90 10.76 13.25 4.70
C SER A 90 11.87 14.07 5.38
N GLU A 91 12.11 15.28 4.87
CA GLU A 91 13.17 16.17 5.39
C GLU A 91 13.02 16.44 6.89
N SER A 92 11.78 16.60 7.38
CA SER A 92 11.52 16.80 8.80
C SER A 92 11.94 15.61 9.68
N ILE A 93 11.78 14.38 9.18
CA ILE A 93 12.20 13.17 9.90
C ILE A 93 13.72 13.01 9.81
N LYS A 94 14.30 13.32 8.65
CA LYS A 94 15.76 13.28 8.47
C LYS A 94 16.47 14.22 9.43
N LYS A 95 16.00 15.46 9.54
CA LYS A 95 16.54 16.45 10.50
C LYS A 95 16.48 15.94 11.94
N ARG A 96 15.36 15.31 12.35
CA ARG A 96 15.26 14.71 13.69
C ARG A 96 16.24 13.58 13.92
N ALA A 97 16.47 12.75 12.90
CA ALA A 97 17.48 11.69 12.98
C ALA A 97 18.87 12.26 13.23
N GLU A 98 19.24 13.30 12.46
CA GLU A 98 20.51 14.01 12.61
C GLU A 98 20.65 14.63 14.01
N GLU A 99 19.60 15.28 14.54
CA GLU A 99 19.55 15.84 15.90
C GLU A 99 19.73 14.78 16.98
N ASN A 100 19.27 13.55 16.75
CA ASN A 100 19.42 12.40 17.62
C ASN A 100 20.73 11.62 17.39
N GLY A 101 21.59 12.08 16.50
CA GLY A 101 22.86 11.42 16.17
C GLY A 101 22.74 10.19 15.27
N GLU A 102 21.56 9.96 14.70
CA GLU A 102 21.30 8.83 13.79
C GLU A 102 21.69 9.17 12.35
N ARG A 103 22.37 8.26 11.67
CA ARG A 103 22.90 8.46 10.32
C ARG A 103 22.33 7.52 9.27
N PHE A 104 21.18 6.90 9.53
CA PHE A 104 20.54 5.97 8.60
C PHE A 104 20.27 6.54 7.21
N PHE A 105 20.05 7.84 7.11
CA PHE A 105 19.57 8.50 5.90
C PHE A 105 20.67 9.24 5.12
N GLU A 106 21.93 9.15 5.58
CA GLU A 106 23.07 9.83 4.95
C GLU A 106 23.85 8.91 4.02
N ASN A 107 23.83 7.61 4.28
CA ASN A 107 24.72 6.64 3.67
C ASN A 107 24.02 5.74 2.64
N SER A 108 24.83 5.16 1.76
CA SER A 108 24.47 3.98 0.98
C SER A 108 25.05 2.74 1.66
N TYR A 109 24.30 1.67 1.68
CA TYR A 109 24.61 0.41 2.34
C TYR A 109 24.68 -0.72 1.32
N SER A 110 25.47 -1.75 1.58
CA SER A 110 25.47 -2.97 0.77
C SER A 110 24.15 -3.74 0.94
N LEU A 111 23.76 -4.53 -0.05
CA LEU A 111 22.56 -5.38 0.06
C LEU A 111 22.67 -6.41 1.19
N ALA A 112 23.90 -6.85 1.52
CA ALA A 112 24.13 -7.76 2.64
C ALA A 112 23.73 -7.16 4.00
N GLU A 113 23.81 -5.83 4.15
CA GLU A 113 23.43 -5.11 5.38
C GLU A 113 21.94 -4.74 5.43
N MET A 114 21.18 -5.05 4.35
CA MET A 114 19.82 -4.52 4.17
C MET A 114 18.91 -4.82 5.36
N ASN A 115 18.79 -6.08 5.77
CA ASN A 115 17.90 -6.45 6.86
C ASN A 115 18.28 -5.76 8.17
N GLN A 116 19.55 -5.80 8.55
CA GLN A 116 20.02 -5.19 9.79
C GLN A 116 19.76 -3.69 9.81
N THR A 117 20.14 -2.99 8.74
CA THR A 117 20.02 -1.53 8.65
C THR A 117 18.55 -1.08 8.59
N VAL A 118 17.73 -1.75 7.76
CA VAL A 118 16.32 -1.38 7.61
C VAL A 118 15.56 -1.64 8.93
N ILE A 119 15.79 -2.78 9.60
CA ILE A 119 15.14 -3.11 10.87
C ILE A 119 15.56 -2.13 11.97
N ALA A 120 16.84 -1.76 12.05
CA ALA A 120 17.29 -0.75 13.01
C ALA A 120 16.62 0.60 12.76
N ALA A 121 16.56 1.04 11.50
CA ALA A 121 15.87 2.26 11.11
C ALA A 121 14.37 2.20 11.40
N MET A 122 13.70 1.05 11.19
CA MET A 122 12.28 0.86 11.54
C MET A 122 12.03 1.02 13.04
N LYS A 123 12.87 0.43 13.90
CA LYS A 123 12.73 0.54 15.35
C LYS A 123 12.88 1.99 15.83
N TRP A 124 13.88 2.67 15.31
CA TRP A 124 14.07 4.10 15.59
C TRP A 124 12.86 4.92 15.10
N PHE A 125 12.41 4.68 13.87
CA PHE A 125 11.28 5.36 13.26
C PHE A 125 9.98 5.16 14.06
N GLU A 126 9.71 3.95 14.55
CA GLU A 126 8.56 3.68 15.42
C GLU A 126 8.59 4.52 16.70
N ALA A 127 9.74 4.60 17.36
CA ALA A 127 9.90 5.37 18.57
C ALA A 127 9.63 6.87 18.33
N GLU A 128 10.20 7.43 17.26
CA GLU A 128 10.05 8.84 16.91
C GLU A 128 8.62 9.18 16.48
N ILE A 129 8.02 8.35 15.61
CA ILE A 129 6.68 8.62 15.06
C ILE A 129 5.57 8.36 16.08
N SER A 130 5.80 7.53 17.11
CA SER A 130 4.82 7.30 18.18
C SER A 130 4.44 8.60 18.89
N ASN A 131 5.37 9.53 19.01
CA ASN A 131 5.19 10.85 19.65
C ASN A 131 4.78 11.95 18.65
N PHE A 132 4.66 11.63 17.37
CA PHE A 132 4.41 12.62 16.32
C PHE A 132 2.91 12.94 16.19
N LYS A 133 2.52 14.16 16.58
CA LYS A 133 1.18 14.72 16.30
C LYS A 133 1.21 15.34 14.91
N GLY A 134 0.90 14.56 13.89
CA GLY A 134 0.88 15.05 12.52
C GLY A 134 -0.39 15.80 12.13
N PRO A 135 -0.38 16.54 11.00
CA PRO A 135 -1.53 17.28 10.48
C PRO A 135 -2.71 16.36 10.10
N ALA A 136 -3.90 16.95 9.94
CA ALA A 136 -5.16 16.23 9.64
C ALA A 136 -5.05 15.28 8.41
N ARG A 137 -4.28 15.65 7.38
CA ARG A 137 -4.01 14.79 6.21
C ARG A 137 -3.36 13.45 6.56
N GLN A 138 -2.69 13.36 7.70
CA GLN A 138 -2.15 12.09 8.17
C GLN A 138 -3.22 11.15 8.73
N LYS A 139 -4.42 11.65 9.12
CA LYS A 139 -5.51 10.80 9.60
C LYS A 139 -6.01 9.91 8.47
N GLU A 140 -6.30 10.48 7.29
CA GLU A 140 -6.72 9.74 6.09
C GLU A 140 -5.68 8.67 5.70
N ARG A 141 -4.42 9.05 5.58
CA ARG A 141 -3.32 8.11 5.29
C ARG A 141 -3.15 6.98 6.31
N ARG A 142 -3.46 7.24 7.57
CA ARG A 142 -3.45 6.18 8.61
C ARG A 142 -4.54 5.15 8.36
N GLU A 143 -5.72 5.62 7.98
CA GLU A 143 -6.84 4.75 7.64
C GLU A 143 -6.54 3.92 6.39
N GLU A 144 -6.02 4.54 5.33
CA GLU A 144 -5.56 3.83 4.13
C GLU A 144 -4.57 2.71 4.48
N GLN A 145 -3.57 3.00 5.31
CA GLN A 145 -2.57 2.04 5.75
C GLN A 145 -3.15 0.93 6.62
N ALA A 146 -4.07 1.26 7.51
CA ALA A 146 -4.73 0.28 8.37
C ALA A 146 -5.58 -0.69 7.53
N ILE A 147 -6.33 -0.18 6.56
CA ILE A 147 -7.12 -0.99 5.63
C ILE A 147 -6.21 -1.83 4.74
N ALA A 148 -5.20 -1.22 4.13
CA ALA A 148 -4.26 -1.94 3.28
C ALA A 148 -3.57 -3.08 4.02
N GLY A 149 -3.08 -2.83 5.24
CA GLY A 149 -2.42 -3.85 6.05
C GLY A 149 -3.34 -4.98 6.52
N ALA A 150 -4.62 -4.68 6.77
CA ALA A 150 -5.59 -5.67 7.19
C ALA A 150 -6.05 -6.58 6.02
N LEU A 151 -6.13 -6.02 4.81
CA LEU A 151 -6.63 -6.72 3.62
C LEU A 151 -5.51 -7.18 2.65
N GLU A 152 -4.24 -6.96 2.98
CA GLU A 152 -3.10 -7.33 2.13
C GLU A 152 -2.97 -8.83 1.88
N THR A 153 -3.56 -9.65 2.74
CA THR A 153 -3.54 -11.12 2.62
C THR A 153 -4.94 -11.72 2.38
N ASN A 154 -5.97 -10.90 2.25
CA ASN A 154 -7.32 -11.39 2.03
C ASN A 154 -7.53 -11.74 0.55
N MET A 155 -7.67 -13.02 0.24
CA MET A 155 -7.75 -13.50 -1.14
C MET A 155 -9.11 -13.26 -1.81
N ASP A 156 -10.16 -12.89 -1.09
CA ASP A 156 -11.45 -12.55 -1.70
C ASP A 156 -11.50 -11.06 -2.09
N PHE A 157 -10.79 -10.21 -1.32
CA PHE A 157 -10.68 -8.77 -1.56
C PHE A 157 -9.32 -8.25 -1.12
N LEU A 158 -8.32 -8.43 -1.96
CA LEU A 158 -6.93 -8.11 -1.68
C LEU A 158 -6.63 -6.63 -1.98
N ILE A 159 -6.20 -5.85 -1.00
CA ILE A 159 -5.60 -4.53 -1.28
C ILE A 159 -4.19 -4.75 -1.85
N ILE A 160 -4.07 -4.61 -3.15
CA ILE A 160 -2.83 -4.88 -3.87
C ILE A 160 -1.87 -3.69 -3.88
N ASP A 161 -2.39 -2.47 -3.81
CA ASP A 161 -1.60 -1.24 -3.77
C ASP A 161 -2.34 -0.09 -3.04
N MET A 162 -1.59 0.92 -2.62
CA MET A 162 -2.10 2.15 -2.01
C MET A 162 -1.36 3.37 -2.57
N GLU A 163 -1.95 4.58 -2.46
CA GLU A 163 -1.39 5.80 -3.04
C GLU A 163 -0.95 5.60 -4.51
N VAL A 164 -1.85 5.10 -5.35
CA VAL A 164 -1.54 4.77 -6.74
C VAL A 164 -1.47 6.03 -7.58
N VAL A 165 -0.26 6.39 -8.00
CA VAL A 165 -0.01 7.52 -8.89
C VAL A 165 0.38 7.00 -10.27
N VAL A 166 -0.36 7.38 -11.31
CA VAL A 166 -0.05 7.02 -12.69
C VAL A 166 0.72 8.15 -13.36
N GLY A 167 2.02 7.95 -13.49
CA GLY A 167 2.90 8.92 -14.13
C GLY A 167 2.78 8.97 -15.66
N GLY A 168 3.24 10.07 -16.26
CA GLY A 168 3.30 10.23 -17.73
C GLY A 168 2.01 10.70 -18.37
N LEU A 169 0.98 10.97 -17.59
CA LEU A 169 -0.24 11.63 -18.02
C LEU A 169 -0.20 13.13 -17.68
N LYS A 170 -0.94 13.94 -18.44
CA LYS A 170 -1.03 15.39 -18.23
C LYS A 170 -1.64 15.73 -16.87
N GLU A 171 -2.67 14.99 -16.49
CA GLU A 171 -3.21 14.95 -15.15
C GLU A 171 -2.65 13.69 -14.48
N LYS A 172 -2.11 13.81 -13.28
CA LYS A 172 -1.62 12.66 -12.51
C LYS A 172 -2.78 12.15 -11.65
N PRO A 173 -3.59 11.22 -12.15
CA PRO A 173 -4.65 10.68 -11.32
C PRO A 173 -4.00 9.88 -10.19
N GLU A 174 -4.53 10.12 -9.03
CA GLU A 174 -4.14 9.44 -7.79
C GLU A 174 -5.36 8.65 -7.33
N GLY A 175 -5.15 7.42 -6.87
CA GLY A 175 -6.15 6.60 -6.20
C GLY A 175 -5.61 6.23 -4.83
N ASP A 176 -6.44 6.30 -3.81
CA ASP A 176 -6.01 6.01 -2.45
C ASP A 176 -5.64 4.53 -2.29
N LEU A 177 -6.54 3.64 -2.73
CA LEU A 177 -6.33 2.20 -2.67
C LEU A 177 -6.71 1.54 -4.01
N LEU A 178 -6.00 0.47 -4.35
CA LEU A 178 -6.38 -0.43 -5.43
C LEU A 178 -6.57 -1.83 -4.86
N ALA A 179 -7.78 -2.36 -4.96
CA ALA A 179 -8.08 -3.73 -4.61
C ALA A 179 -8.10 -4.63 -5.84
N SER A 180 -7.88 -5.93 -5.61
CA SER A 180 -8.19 -7.03 -6.52
C SER A 180 -9.26 -7.88 -5.87
N ALA A 181 -10.48 -7.83 -6.41
CA ALA A 181 -11.60 -8.64 -5.94
C ALA A 181 -11.70 -9.95 -6.73
N LYS A 182 -11.93 -11.05 -6.03
CA LYS A 182 -12.07 -12.37 -6.63
C LYS A 182 -13.42 -12.52 -7.32
N ASN A 183 -13.40 -12.97 -8.56
CA ASN A 183 -14.59 -13.27 -9.35
C ASN A 183 -15.09 -14.70 -9.08
N GLY A 184 -16.33 -14.98 -9.43
CA GLY A 184 -16.94 -16.31 -9.27
C GLY A 184 -16.23 -17.43 -10.04
N ASN A 185 -15.47 -17.12 -11.10
CA ASN A 185 -14.65 -18.06 -11.86
C ASN A 185 -13.22 -18.23 -11.31
N GLY A 186 -12.88 -17.58 -10.21
CA GLY A 186 -11.56 -17.63 -9.58
C GLY A 186 -10.53 -16.63 -10.12
N SER A 187 -10.84 -15.89 -11.19
CA SER A 187 -10.02 -14.74 -11.61
C SER A 187 -10.23 -13.53 -10.70
N TYR A 188 -9.51 -12.44 -10.94
CA TYR A 188 -9.60 -11.21 -10.16
C TYR A 188 -9.92 -10.01 -11.05
N SER A 189 -10.57 -9.01 -10.48
CA SER A 189 -10.79 -7.72 -11.13
C SER A 189 -10.34 -6.58 -10.25
N PHE A 190 -9.88 -5.49 -10.85
CA PHE A 190 -9.53 -4.28 -10.11
C PHE A 190 -10.76 -3.57 -9.58
N VAL A 191 -10.67 -3.15 -8.33
CA VAL A 191 -11.63 -2.26 -7.69
C VAL A 191 -10.87 -1.03 -7.21
N PRO A 192 -10.95 0.11 -7.92
CA PRO A 192 -10.39 1.36 -7.47
C PRO A 192 -11.19 1.90 -6.28
N ILE A 193 -10.50 2.44 -5.29
CA ILE A 193 -11.10 2.91 -4.04
C ILE A 193 -10.59 4.31 -3.74
N GLU A 194 -11.50 5.23 -3.48
CA GLU A 194 -11.23 6.52 -2.89
C GLU A 194 -11.75 6.53 -1.45
N LEU A 195 -10.88 6.91 -0.51
CA LEU A 195 -11.18 6.92 0.91
C LEU A 195 -11.39 8.35 1.39
N LYS A 196 -12.44 8.56 2.18
CA LYS A 196 -12.70 9.84 2.84
C LYS A 196 -13.07 9.61 4.29
N ILE A 197 -12.75 10.60 5.13
CA ILE A 197 -13.21 10.64 6.51
C ILE A 197 -14.55 11.42 6.53
N ALA A 198 -15.44 11.02 7.40
CA ALA A 198 -16.74 11.69 7.54
C ALA A 198 -16.61 13.21 7.64
N GLY A 199 -17.44 13.93 6.89
CA GLY A 199 -17.42 15.40 6.78
C GLY A 199 -16.61 15.96 5.62
N GLN A 200 -15.91 15.11 4.85
CA GLN A 200 -15.24 15.53 3.60
C GLN A 200 -16.18 15.54 2.40
N ASP A 201 -15.78 16.27 1.34
CA ASP A 201 -16.59 16.39 0.11
C ASP A 201 -16.56 15.10 -0.72
N CYS A 202 -17.71 14.39 -0.73
CA CYS A 202 -17.88 13.17 -1.50
C CYS A 202 -17.98 13.40 -3.01
N SER A 203 -18.35 14.60 -3.47
CA SER A 203 -18.44 14.89 -4.91
C SER A 203 -17.08 14.81 -5.58
N THR A 204 -16.05 15.34 -4.92
CA THR A 204 -14.66 15.21 -5.36
C THR A 204 -14.19 13.76 -5.36
N ALA A 205 -14.55 12.98 -4.33
CA ALA A 205 -14.18 11.57 -4.23
C ALA A 205 -14.75 10.73 -5.40
N ARG A 206 -16.01 10.96 -5.77
CA ARG A 206 -16.63 10.27 -6.92
C ARG A 206 -15.89 10.58 -8.23
N MET A 207 -15.56 11.83 -8.46
CA MET A 207 -14.81 12.24 -9.64
C MET A 207 -13.38 11.64 -9.65
N GLN A 208 -12.72 11.56 -8.51
CA GLN A 208 -11.38 10.98 -8.38
C GLN A 208 -11.40 9.48 -8.70
N VAL A 209 -12.31 8.73 -8.09
CA VAL A 209 -12.41 7.28 -8.31
C VAL A 209 -12.84 6.94 -9.75
N ASP A 210 -13.72 7.75 -10.35
CA ASP A 210 -14.16 7.54 -11.73
C ASP A 210 -13.02 7.78 -12.74
N LYS A 211 -12.24 8.86 -12.53
CA LYS A 211 -11.01 9.08 -13.30
C LYS A 211 -9.98 7.96 -13.14
N PHE A 212 -9.89 7.40 -11.94
CA PHE A 212 -8.98 6.28 -11.71
C PHE A 212 -9.47 5.01 -12.41
N ALA A 213 -10.80 4.75 -12.39
CA ALA A 213 -11.44 3.67 -13.14
C ALA A 213 -11.21 3.83 -14.66
N GLU A 214 -11.36 5.04 -15.19
CA GLU A 214 -11.07 5.38 -16.60
C GLU A 214 -9.67 4.92 -17.02
N ILE A 215 -8.67 5.23 -16.21
CA ILE A 215 -7.29 4.90 -16.54
C ILE A 215 -7.03 3.42 -16.47
N ILE A 216 -7.58 2.72 -15.47
CA ILE A 216 -7.49 1.26 -15.40
C ILE A 216 -8.13 0.64 -16.64
N ALA A 217 -9.28 1.14 -17.10
CA ALA A 217 -9.94 0.66 -18.30
C ALA A 217 -9.09 0.91 -19.57
N LYS A 218 -8.61 2.13 -19.74
CA LYS A 218 -7.81 2.54 -20.94
C LYS A 218 -6.44 1.86 -21.01
N GLU A 219 -5.79 1.65 -19.88
CA GLU A 219 -4.46 1.06 -19.77
C GLU A 219 -4.52 -0.39 -19.24
N SER A 220 -5.66 -1.08 -19.44
CA SER A 220 -5.99 -2.36 -18.80
C SER A 220 -4.87 -3.41 -18.92
N LYS A 221 -4.31 -3.61 -20.13
CA LYS A 221 -3.21 -4.55 -20.34
C LYS A 221 -2.03 -4.27 -19.44
N ARG A 222 -1.62 -3.01 -19.36
CA ARG A 222 -0.48 -2.57 -18.56
C ARG A 222 -0.73 -2.70 -17.06
N PHE A 223 -1.96 -2.37 -16.59
CA PHE A 223 -2.34 -2.58 -15.21
C PHE A 223 -2.29 -4.07 -14.83
N LYS A 224 -2.83 -4.93 -15.68
CA LYS A 224 -2.79 -6.38 -15.46
C LYS A 224 -1.36 -6.90 -15.34
N GLU A 225 -0.52 -6.65 -16.33
CA GLU A 225 0.88 -7.09 -16.34
C GLU A 225 1.63 -6.59 -15.11
N ASN A 226 1.46 -5.30 -14.75
CA ASN A 226 2.14 -4.71 -13.61
C ASN A 226 1.71 -5.33 -12.27
N TYR A 227 0.42 -5.50 -12.04
CA TYR A 227 -0.07 -5.96 -10.74
C TYR A 227 -0.06 -7.47 -10.56
N GLN A 228 -0.09 -8.24 -11.64
CA GLN A 228 0.23 -9.67 -11.58
C GLN A 228 1.69 -9.88 -11.12
N GLU A 229 2.63 -9.08 -11.65
CA GLU A 229 4.03 -9.11 -11.21
C GLU A 229 4.19 -8.61 -9.75
N VAL A 230 3.50 -7.54 -9.35
CA VAL A 230 3.48 -7.07 -7.95
C VAL A 230 3.00 -8.18 -7.02
N TYR A 231 1.93 -8.87 -7.39
CA TYR A 231 1.41 -9.99 -6.61
C TYR A 231 2.43 -11.12 -6.50
N ALA A 232 3.01 -11.56 -7.64
CA ALA A 232 4.00 -12.62 -7.67
C ALA A 232 5.21 -12.30 -6.78
N GLN A 233 5.73 -11.08 -6.84
CA GLN A 233 6.85 -10.63 -5.98
C GLN A 233 6.46 -10.57 -4.51
N LYS A 234 5.27 -10.04 -4.14
CA LYS A 234 4.77 -10.05 -2.76
C LYS A 234 4.61 -11.47 -2.23
N ARG A 235 4.18 -12.39 -3.09
CA ARG A 235 4.04 -13.82 -2.76
C ARG A 235 5.41 -14.49 -2.57
N ALA A 236 6.35 -14.22 -3.45
CA ALA A 236 7.71 -14.79 -3.39
C ALA A 236 8.44 -14.38 -2.11
N VAL A 237 8.31 -13.13 -1.67
CA VAL A 237 8.96 -12.65 -0.42
C VAL A 237 8.14 -12.96 0.84
N GLY A 238 6.97 -13.56 0.70
CA GLY A 238 6.13 -13.98 1.83
C GLY A 238 5.37 -12.85 2.51
N ILE A 239 5.03 -11.76 1.83
CA ILE A 239 4.04 -10.78 2.31
C ILE A 239 2.65 -11.41 2.23
N ILE A 240 2.33 -12.03 1.12
CA ILE A 240 1.12 -12.84 0.93
C ILE A 240 1.50 -14.29 1.20
N ASP A 241 1.01 -14.87 2.31
CA ASP A 241 1.36 -16.25 2.69
C ASP A 241 0.49 -17.28 2.00
N ASP A 242 -0.81 -17.02 1.93
CA ASP A 242 -1.82 -17.91 1.40
C ASP A 242 -2.24 -17.51 -0.02
N GLY A 243 -2.83 -18.45 -0.74
CA GLY A 243 -3.30 -18.21 -2.09
C GLY A 243 -2.40 -18.81 -3.18
N PRO A 244 -2.81 -18.69 -4.45
CA PRO A 244 -2.07 -19.22 -5.59
C PRO A 244 -0.72 -18.51 -5.76
N LYS A 245 0.21 -19.14 -6.48
CA LYS A 245 1.50 -18.49 -6.81
C LYS A 245 1.31 -17.28 -7.72
N GLU A 246 0.33 -17.35 -8.59
CA GLU A 246 -0.03 -16.33 -9.57
C GLU A 246 -1.53 -16.12 -9.56
N ILE A 247 -1.98 -14.93 -9.88
CA ILE A 247 -3.39 -14.58 -10.07
C ILE A 247 -3.62 -14.10 -11.49
N GLU A 248 -4.75 -14.45 -12.06
CA GLU A 248 -5.23 -13.87 -13.32
C GLU A 248 -6.07 -12.63 -13.00
N ILE A 249 -5.65 -11.46 -13.51
CA ILE A 249 -6.42 -10.23 -13.40
C ILE A 249 -7.08 -9.93 -14.75
N THR A 250 -8.40 -9.82 -14.78
CA THR A 250 -9.17 -9.64 -16.01
C THR A 250 -9.28 -8.17 -16.46
N GLY A 251 -9.15 -7.22 -15.54
CA GLY A 251 -9.23 -5.79 -15.79
C GLY A 251 -10.02 -5.05 -14.72
N LEU A 252 -10.67 -3.95 -15.09
CA LEU A 252 -11.57 -3.21 -14.20
C LEU A 252 -12.78 -4.09 -13.83
N GLY A 253 -13.15 -4.07 -12.55
CA GLY A 253 -14.31 -4.80 -12.03
C GLY A 253 -15.64 -4.12 -12.33
N GLU A 254 -16.69 -4.70 -11.79
CA GLU A 254 -18.08 -4.24 -12.01
C GLU A 254 -18.40 -2.91 -11.32
N TYR A 255 -17.59 -2.48 -10.37
CA TYR A 255 -17.80 -1.24 -9.62
C TYR A 255 -16.47 -0.63 -9.13
N ALA A 256 -16.56 0.66 -8.82
CA ALA A 256 -15.56 1.40 -8.06
C ALA A 256 -16.12 1.75 -6.68
N LEU A 257 -15.27 2.05 -5.69
CA LEU A 257 -15.69 2.35 -4.32
C LEU A 257 -15.33 3.78 -3.91
N VAL A 258 -16.28 4.48 -3.33
CA VAL A 258 -16.03 5.61 -2.44
C VAL A 258 -16.35 5.15 -1.03
N VAL A 259 -15.35 5.11 -0.17
CA VAL A 259 -15.48 4.65 1.23
C VAL A 259 -15.37 5.85 2.14
N ILE A 260 -16.46 6.15 2.84
CA ILE A 260 -16.54 7.26 3.80
C ILE A 260 -16.55 6.67 5.20
N LEU A 261 -15.40 6.77 5.86
CA LEU A 261 -15.23 6.26 7.20
C LEU A 261 -15.97 7.14 8.20
N ASN A 262 -16.88 6.55 8.95
CA ASN A 262 -17.60 7.20 10.03
C ASN A 262 -17.37 6.51 11.36
N GLU A 263 -17.31 7.29 12.44
CA GLU A 263 -17.07 6.80 13.79
C GLU A 263 -18.37 6.28 14.47
N ASN A 264 -19.53 6.51 13.86
CA ASN A 264 -20.83 6.28 14.49
C ASN A 264 -21.41 4.88 14.20
N GLY A 265 -20.72 4.03 13.48
CA GLY A 265 -21.16 2.66 13.18
C GLY A 265 -22.40 2.55 12.27
N ILE A 266 -22.82 3.64 11.66
CA ILE A 266 -23.97 3.63 10.74
C ILE A 266 -23.49 3.12 9.39
N TYR A 267 -23.91 1.92 9.02
CA TYR A 267 -23.72 1.42 7.66
C TYR A 267 -24.83 1.94 6.74
N SER A 268 -24.43 2.59 5.67
CA SER A 268 -25.31 2.88 4.54
C SER A 268 -24.55 2.68 3.23
N SER A 269 -25.26 2.33 2.18
CA SER A 269 -24.68 2.24 0.85
C SER A 269 -25.54 2.99 -0.16
N LYS A 270 -24.90 3.58 -1.15
CA LYS A 270 -25.51 4.28 -2.24
C LYS A 270 -24.83 3.92 -3.55
N HIS A 271 -25.62 3.64 -4.57
CA HIS A 271 -25.11 3.46 -5.93
C HIS A 271 -25.23 4.77 -6.70
N VAL A 272 -24.17 5.17 -7.35
CA VAL A 272 -24.08 6.36 -8.19
C VAL A 272 -23.54 5.92 -9.55
N MET A 273 -24.08 6.46 -10.62
CA MET A 273 -23.54 6.20 -11.96
C MET A 273 -22.21 6.91 -12.10
N GLY A 274 -21.15 6.14 -12.43
CA GLY A 274 -19.89 6.64 -12.93
C GLY A 274 -19.85 6.50 -14.45
N GLU A 275 -18.94 7.18 -15.12
CA GLU A 275 -18.76 7.11 -16.57
C GLU A 275 -18.11 5.77 -16.99
N PHE A 276 -17.17 5.26 -16.20
CA PHE A 276 -16.38 4.06 -16.50
C PHE A 276 -16.76 2.83 -15.69
N ALA A 277 -17.30 3.04 -14.49
CA ALA A 277 -17.87 1.98 -13.65
C ALA A 277 -18.96 2.54 -12.74
N PRO A 278 -19.98 1.76 -12.40
CA PRO A 278 -20.88 2.12 -11.29
C PRO A 278 -20.06 2.37 -10.02
N ILE A 279 -20.40 3.43 -9.30
CA ILE A 279 -19.75 3.78 -8.04
C ILE A 279 -20.63 3.33 -6.88
N LYS A 280 -20.10 2.46 -6.04
CA LYS A 280 -20.72 2.07 -4.76
C LYS A 280 -20.11 2.94 -3.65
N GLU A 281 -20.90 3.86 -3.12
CA GLU A 281 -20.51 4.71 -2.01
C GLU A 281 -20.92 4.04 -0.70
N LEU A 282 -19.94 3.83 0.19
CA LEU A 282 -20.12 3.16 1.48
C LEU A 282 -19.85 4.15 2.60
N HIS A 283 -20.82 4.34 3.48
CA HIS A 283 -20.66 5.03 4.76
C HIS A 283 -20.53 3.95 5.84
N ILE A 284 -19.35 3.73 6.38
CA ILE A 284 -19.04 2.52 7.13
C ILE A 284 -17.92 2.77 8.15
N THR A 285 -17.85 1.99 9.22
CA THR A 285 -16.64 1.99 10.07
C THR A 285 -15.50 1.28 9.37
N ARG A 286 -14.26 1.56 9.80
CA ARG A 286 -13.07 0.85 9.32
C ARG A 286 -13.18 -0.66 9.57
N GLU A 287 -13.62 -1.05 10.76
CA GLU A 287 -13.75 -2.44 11.19
C GLU A 287 -14.79 -3.20 10.34
N ASP A 288 -15.92 -2.57 10.05
CA ASP A 288 -16.93 -3.16 9.17
C ASP A 288 -16.46 -3.25 7.73
N PHE A 289 -15.69 -2.28 7.24
CA PHE A 289 -15.07 -2.35 5.91
C PHE A 289 -14.09 -3.52 5.82
N ILE A 290 -13.17 -3.63 6.78
CA ILE A 290 -12.17 -4.71 6.84
C ILE A 290 -12.82 -6.09 6.99
N SER A 291 -13.96 -6.19 7.70
CA SER A 291 -14.67 -7.47 7.87
C SER A 291 -15.29 -8.00 6.57
N LEU A 292 -15.34 -7.21 5.51
CA LEU A 292 -15.93 -7.51 4.19
C LEU A 292 -17.42 -7.91 4.22
N LYS A 293 -18.12 -7.74 5.34
CA LYS A 293 -19.57 -8.06 5.44
C LYS A 293 -20.44 -7.23 4.49
N TRP A 294 -19.93 -6.12 4.02
CA TRP A 294 -20.56 -5.25 3.03
C TRP A 294 -20.57 -5.83 1.61
N LEU A 295 -19.70 -6.83 1.31
CA LEU A 295 -19.71 -7.54 0.02
C LEU A 295 -20.95 -8.41 -0.18
N ALA A 296 -21.52 -8.90 0.92
CA ALA A 296 -22.71 -9.76 0.89
C ALA A 296 -24.03 -8.98 0.88
N LYS A 297 -23.98 -7.66 0.94
CA LYS A 297 -25.12 -6.74 0.95
C LYS A 297 -25.17 -5.94 -0.34
#